data_dd9388acb3d57471da3bf07695e1b1bb
#
_entry.id   dd9388acb3d57471da3bf07695e1b1bb
#
_cell.length_a   1.000
_cell.length_b   1.000
_cell.length_c   1.000
_cell.angle_alpha   90.00
_cell.angle_beta   90.00
_cell.angle_gamma   90.00
#
_symmetry.space_group_name_H-M   'P 1'
#
loop_
_entity.id
_entity.type
_entity.pdbx_description
1 polymer ?
#
loop_
_entity_poly.entity_id
_entity_poly.type
_entity_poly.pdbx_seq_one_letter_code
_entity_poly.pdbx_strand_id
1 'polypeptide(L)'
;YYQTDGASVRIYSTDNGSAEDTFSGPRPGGCTSGQNNQCGTVYGLSWSSDGQSIVTGHGRNDEGLYFWKVEPDPDQDGWNTTDQGDGRVDYFPIDPTQWNDTDMDGYGDNPAPAFQPDSCVTTFGLSFHDRFGCPDSDSDGWSNPDGVWNVADGADAFVDDVTQWRDTDGDGFGDNYYFITGAQPLELHLNQSGDAFLDDATQWNDSDGDGYGDNYNNASWANMFRCTEEIGCVGIYMANAVAPDAFPLDRYQWSDSDGDWVGDNPDGPMPDGCPNQWGDSTMDRMGCPDSDGDGWSNPDTNEAAHPSG
;
A
#
# COMPACT_ATOMS: atom_id res chain seq x y z
N TYR A 1 22.36 -22.58 3.91
CA TYR A 1 23.54 -23.00 3.13
C TYR A 1 24.77 -22.26 3.62
N TYR A 2 25.94 -22.74 3.27
CA TYR A 2 27.21 -22.16 3.71
C TYR A 2 28.11 -21.80 2.52
N GLN A 3 28.93 -20.80 2.72
CA GLN A 3 29.93 -20.35 1.76
C GLN A 3 31.28 -20.21 2.46
N THR A 4 32.35 -20.61 1.80
CA THR A 4 33.73 -20.43 2.30
C THR A 4 34.46 -19.45 1.41
N ASP A 5 35.16 -18.51 2.01
CA ASP A 5 36.02 -17.52 1.34
C ASP A 5 37.52 -17.75 1.60
N GLY A 6 37.89 -18.98 1.86
CA GLY A 6 39.29 -19.42 2.07
C GLY A 6 39.84 -19.27 3.50
N ALA A 7 39.09 -18.65 4.42
CA ALA A 7 39.48 -18.53 5.83
C ALA A 7 38.29 -18.40 6.78
N SER A 8 37.09 -18.36 6.28
CA SER A 8 35.88 -18.29 7.10
C SER A 8 34.78 -19.24 6.60
N VAL A 9 33.96 -19.72 7.51
CA VAL A 9 32.73 -20.44 7.23
C VAL A 9 31.58 -19.52 7.60
N ARG A 10 30.65 -19.28 6.68
CA ARG A 10 29.46 -18.48 6.94
C ARG A 10 28.24 -19.39 6.96
N ILE A 11 27.42 -19.20 7.96
CA ILE A 11 26.13 -19.82 8.08
C ILE A 11 25.07 -18.81 7.62
N TYR A 12 24.11 -19.26 6.84
CA TYR A 12 23.04 -18.45 6.35
C TYR A 12 21.70 -19.07 6.77
N SER A 13 20.76 -18.23 7.14
CA SER A 13 19.37 -18.64 7.32
C SER A 13 18.83 -19.33 6.07
N THR A 14 18.09 -20.40 6.26
CA THR A 14 17.35 -21.06 5.18
C THR A 14 16.11 -20.27 4.77
N ASP A 15 15.63 -19.40 5.63
CA ASP A 15 14.37 -18.70 5.44
C ASP A 15 14.52 -17.39 4.65
N ASN A 16 15.55 -16.61 4.93
CA ASN A 16 15.75 -15.32 4.29
C ASN A 16 17.10 -15.15 3.57
N GLY A 17 18.02 -16.11 3.70
CA GLY A 17 19.35 -16.05 3.09
C GLY A 17 20.30 -15.06 3.76
N SER A 18 19.95 -14.50 4.93
CA SER A 18 20.84 -13.65 5.71
C SER A 18 22.01 -14.47 6.27
N ALA A 19 23.16 -13.83 6.49
CA ALA A 19 24.26 -14.46 7.19
C ALA A 19 23.95 -14.49 8.68
N GLU A 20 23.73 -15.67 9.24
CA GLU A 20 23.47 -15.87 10.67
C GLU A 20 24.74 -15.90 11.49
N ASP A 21 25.84 -16.42 10.93
CA ASP A 21 27.11 -16.42 11.63
C ASP A 21 28.32 -16.51 10.69
N THR A 22 29.47 -16.02 11.14
CA THR A 22 30.76 -16.09 10.42
C THR A 22 31.85 -16.57 11.35
N PHE A 23 32.28 -17.80 11.18
CA PHE A 23 33.40 -18.36 11.92
C PHE A 23 34.70 -17.95 11.24
N SER A 24 35.48 -17.09 11.90
CA SER A 24 36.82 -16.71 11.49
C SER A 24 37.84 -17.36 12.41
N GLY A 25 38.53 -18.40 11.91
CA GLY A 25 39.57 -19.06 12.66
C GLY A 25 40.98 -18.68 12.18
N PRO A 26 42.02 -19.07 12.92
CA PRO A 26 43.41 -18.96 12.44
C PRO A 26 43.52 -19.71 11.11
N ARG A 27 44.04 -19.04 10.11
CA ARG A 27 44.28 -19.67 8.80
C ARG A 27 45.12 -20.92 8.98
N PRO A 28 44.65 -22.10 8.53
CA PRO A 28 45.47 -23.30 8.63
C PRO A 28 46.76 -23.13 7.84
N GLY A 29 47.86 -23.58 8.42
CA GLY A 29 49.08 -23.89 7.67
C GLY A 29 49.78 -22.76 6.94
N GLY A 30 49.69 -21.50 7.39
CA GLY A 30 50.58 -20.44 6.87
C GLY A 30 50.17 -19.79 5.56
N CYS A 31 48.90 -19.88 5.17
CA CYS A 31 48.36 -19.15 4.03
C CYS A 31 48.38 -17.64 4.24
N THR A 32 49.15 -16.92 3.45
CA THR A 32 49.19 -15.45 3.45
C THR A 32 48.29 -14.86 2.37
N SER A 33 47.71 -13.68 2.64
CA SER A 33 46.91 -12.93 1.65
C SER A 33 47.76 -12.68 0.39
N GLY A 34 47.40 -13.30 -0.72
CA GLY A 34 48.07 -13.14 -2.02
C GLY A 34 48.52 -14.42 -2.71
N GLN A 35 48.34 -15.59 -2.10
CA GLN A 35 48.61 -16.86 -2.77
C GLN A 35 47.30 -17.38 -3.40
N ASN A 36 47.21 -17.29 -4.71
CA ASN A 36 46.09 -17.76 -5.51
C ASN A 36 45.80 -19.26 -5.27
N ASN A 37 44.61 -19.57 -4.85
CA ASN A 37 43.91 -20.87 -4.95
C ASN A 37 44.55 -22.13 -4.31
N GLN A 38 45.41 -22.02 -3.34
CA GLN A 38 46.03 -23.21 -2.71
C GLN A 38 45.69 -23.40 -1.23
N CYS A 39 44.86 -22.55 -0.65
CA CYS A 39 44.46 -22.64 0.75
C CYS A 39 43.15 -23.40 0.88
N GLY A 40 43.25 -24.48 1.57
CA GLY A 40 42.23 -25.42 2.01
C GLY A 40 40.82 -25.32 1.45
N THR A 41 40.48 -26.22 0.54
CA THR A 41 39.07 -26.41 0.16
C THR A 41 38.38 -27.20 1.27
N VAL A 42 37.27 -26.70 1.80
CA VAL A 42 36.42 -27.48 2.72
C VAL A 42 35.70 -28.56 1.94
N TYR A 43 35.94 -29.82 2.30
CA TYR A 43 35.37 -30.99 1.65
C TYR A 43 34.15 -31.55 2.40
N GLY A 44 33.96 -31.17 3.64
CA GLY A 44 32.85 -31.63 4.46
C GLY A 44 32.64 -30.77 5.67
N LEU A 45 31.43 -30.69 6.12
CA LEU A 45 31.00 -29.97 7.31
C LEU A 45 30.00 -30.83 8.07
N SER A 46 30.13 -30.87 9.37
CA SER A 46 29.17 -31.53 10.26
C SER A 46 29.06 -30.75 11.56
N TRP A 47 27.82 -30.66 12.07
CA TRP A 47 27.56 -30.14 13.40
C TRP A 47 27.74 -31.21 14.46
N SER A 48 28.21 -30.79 15.64
CA SER A 48 28.08 -31.61 16.84
C SER A 48 26.62 -31.80 17.24
N SER A 49 26.29 -32.87 17.94
CA SER A 49 24.93 -33.19 18.36
C SER A 49 24.35 -32.20 19.37
N ASP A 50 25.20 -31.41 20.01
CA ASP A 50 24.84 -30.36 20.97
C ASP A 50 24.73 -28.97 20.31
N GLY A 51 24.97 -28.87 19.01
CA GLY A 51 24.91 -27.61 18.26
C GLY A 51 26.06 -26.62 18.56
N GLN A 52 26.99 -26.97 19.44
CA GLN A 52 28.02 -26.04 19.93
C GLN A 52 29.33 -26.07 19.15
N SER A 53 29.45 -26.96 18.18
CA SER A 53 30.69 -27.08 17.41
C SER A 53 30.44 -27.49 15.97
N ILE A 54 31.24 -26.95 15.09
CA ILE A 54 31.28 -27.34 13.69
C ILE A 54 32.63 -28.04 13.44
N VAL A 55 32.58 -29.15 12.73
CA VAL A 55 33.76 -29.84 12.24
C VAL A 55 33.84 -29.65 10.74
N THR A 56 34.99 -29.14 10.27
CA THR A 56 35.27 -29.02 8.84
C THR A 56 36.43 -29.88 8.44
N GLY A 57 36.27 -30.64 7.36
CA GLY A 57 37.35 -31.40 6.73
C GLY A 57 38.01 -30.58 5.62
N HIS A 58 39.30 -30.39 5.69
CA HIS A 58 40.06 -29.68 4.70
C HIS A 58 41.01 -30.64 3.95
N GLY A 59 41.25 -30.36 2.69
CA GLY A 59 42.14 -31.16 1.84
C GLY A 59 43.14 -30.30 1.06
N ARG A 60 44.03 -30.95 0.38
CA ARG A 60 45.25 -30.44 -0.23
C ARG A 60 46.35 -30.13 0.81
N ASN A 61 46.99 -28.97 0.78
CA ASN A 61 48.20 -28.73 1.59
C ASN A 61 47.92 -28.60 3.10
N ASP A 62 46.67 -28.55 3.51
CA ASP A 62 46.22 -28.46 4.89
C ASP A 62 45.26 -29.60 5.24
N GLU A 63 45.69 -30.83 4.98
CA GLU A 63 44.89 -32.02 5.33
C GLU A 63 44.68 -32.08 6.85
N GLY A 64 43.42 -31.95 7.25
CA GLY A 64 43.05 -32.01 8.67
C GLY A 64 41.55 -31.86 8.93
N LEU A 65 41.17 -32.18 10.14
CA LEU A 65 39.88 -31.85 10.71
C LEU A 65 40.06 -30.65 11.63
N TYR A 66 39.27 -29.64 11.40
CA TYR A 66 39.23 -28.45 12.23
C TYR A 66 37.95 -28.40 13.00
N PHE A 67 38.05 -28.13 14.29
CA PHE A 67 36.95 -27.96 15.19
C PHE A 67 36.74 -26.47 15.44
N TRP A 68 35.58 -26.01 15.13
CA TRP A 68 35.15 -24.64 15.37
C TRP A 68 34.15 -24.67 16.50
N LYS A 69 34.40 -23.94 17.56
CA LYS A 69 33.43 -23.74 18.60
C LYS A 69 32.48 -22.64 18.13
N VAL A 70 31.20 -22.89 18.23
CA VAL A 70 30.19 -21.84 18.07
C VAL A 70 30.34 -20.95 19.30
N GLU A 71 30.54 -19.67 19.11
CA GLU A 71 30.51 -18.74 20.25
C GLU A 71 29.11 -18.78 20.84
N PRO A 72 29.00 -19.00 22.15
CA PRO A 72 27.67 -19.09 22.77
C PRO A 72 26.94 -17.74 22.80
N ASP A 73 27.65 -16.63 22.62
CA ASP A 73 27.17 -15.27 22.62
C ASP A 73 27.85 -14.53 21.43
N PRO A 74 27.28 -14.65 20.23
CA PRO A 74 27.94 -14.14 19.01
C PRO A 74 27.98 -12.63 18.91
N ASP A 75 26.97 -11.92 19.40
CA ASP A 75 26.84 -10.47 19.34
C ASP A 75 27.34 -9.75 20.60
N GLN A 76 27.68 -10.53 21.63
CA GLN A 76 28.29 -10.08 22.88
C GLN A 76 27.39 -9.17 23.74
N ASP A 77 26.09 -9.45 23.72
CA ASP A 77 25.11 -8.76 24.54
C ASP A 77 24.98 -9.34 25.97
N GLY A 78 25.59 -10.50 26.21
CA GLY A 78 25.59 -11.23 27.47
C GLY A 78 24.54 -12.33 27.58
N TRP A 79 23.81 -12.59 26.50
CA TRP A 79 22.89 -13.71 26.39
C TRP A 79 23.46 -14.79 25.45
N ASN A 80 23.17 -16.03 25.74
CA ASN A 80 23.68 -17.14 24.94
C ASN A 80 22.61 -17.68 24.00
N THR A 81 23.02 -18.12 22.82
CA THR A 81 22.14 -18.78 21.84
C THR A 81 21.49 -20.08 22.34
N THR A 82 22.04 -20.66 23.41
CA THR A 82 21.53 -21.88 24.03
C THR A 82 21.48 -21.74 25.54
N ASP A 83 20.46 -22.33 26.17
CA ASP A 83 20.33 -22.34 27.62
C ASP A 83 21.55 -23.02 28.27
N GLN A 84 22.29 -22.24 29.06
CA GLN A 84 23.44 -22.74 29.82
C GLN A 84 23.03 -23.33 31.19
N GLY A 85 21.73 -23.51 31.43
CA GLY A 85 21.17 -24.03 32.67
C GLY A 85 20.63 -22.94 33.60
N ASP A 86 20.55 -21.71 33.12
CA ASP A 86 19.98 -20.56 33.82
C ASP A 86 18.59 -20.16 33.27
N GLY A 87 18.12 -20.85 32.24
CA GLY A 87 16.83 -20.62 31.60
C GLY A 87 16.82 -19.42 30.63
N ARG A 88 18.01 -18.94 30.27
CA ARG A 88 18.16 -17.80 29.34
C ARG A 88 18.58 -18.29 27.98
N VAL A 89 17.86 -17.85 26.96
CA VAL A 89 18.18 -18.11 25.56
C VAL A 89 18.08 -16.80 24.84
N ASP A 90 19.08 -16.51 24.01
CA ASP A 90 19.04 -15.41 23.08
C ASP A 90 18.28 -15.82 21.82
N TYR A 91 17.18 -15.13 21.56
CA TYR A 91 16.35 -15.31 20.36
C TYR A 91 16.87 -14.50 19.17
N PHE A 92 17.79 -13.53 19.42
CA PHE A 92 18.35 -12.64 18.39
C PHE A 92 19.88 -12.66 18.38
N PRO A 93 20.54 -13.78 18.13
CA PRO A 93 21.96 -13.99 18.37
C PRO A 93 22.93 -13.17 17.49
N ILE A 94 22.43 -12.24 16.71
CA ILE A 94 23.20 -11.31 15.88
C ILE A 94 22.75 -9.84 16.07
N ASP A 95 21.85 -9.59 17.03
CA ASP A 95 21.39 -8.24 17.38
C ASP A 95 21.66 -7.95 18.87
N PRO A 96 22.75 -7.27 19.20
CA PRO A 96 23.12 -7.00 20.60
C PRO A 96 22.15 -6.05 21.33
N THR A 97 21.05 -5.68 20.71
CA THR A 97 20.03 -4.84 21.31
C THR A 97 18.77 -5.61 21.67
N GLN A 98 18.65 -6.85 21.21
CA GLN A 98 17.49 -7.73 21.45
C GLN A 98 17.95 -9.11 21.90
N TRP A 99 17.23 -9.73 22.85
CA TRP A 99 17.53 -11.09 23.33
C TRP A 99 16.29 -11.92 23.70
N ASN A 100 15.15 -11.28 23.88
CA ASN A 100 13.91 -11.96 24.24
C ASN A 100 12.80 -11.67 23.24
N ASP A 101 11.98 -12.67 22.97
CA ASP A 101 10.81 -12.62 22.09
C ASP A 101 9.70 -13.39 22.81
N THR A 102 8.77 -12.69 23.44
CA THR A 102 7.78 -13.30 24.34
C THR A 102 6.67 -14.01 23.59
N ASP A 103 6.23 -13.49 22.46
CA ASP A 103 5.14 -14.06 21.66
C ASP A 103 5.61 -14.77 20.39
N MET A 104 6.91 -14.74 20.12
CA MET A 104 7.60 -15.47 19.05
C MET A 104 7.20 -15.01 17.64
N ASP A 105 7.06 -13.72 17.44
CA ASP A 105 6.74 -13.12 16.15
C ASP A 105 7.98 -12.66 15.35
N GLY A 106 9.15 -12.68 16.00
CA GLY A 106 10.42 -12.30 15.40
C GLY A 106 10.84 -10.86 15.65
N TYR A 107 10.10 -10.12 16.47
CA TYR A 107 10.48 -8.81 16.99
C TYR A 107 10.85 -8.91 18.45
N GLY A 108 11.86 -8.16 18.87
CA GLY A 108 12.40 -8.29 20.22
C GLY A 108 11.73 -7.40 21.25
N ASP A 109 11.59 -7.92 22.48
CA ASP A 109 10.88 -7.27 23.58
C ASP A 109 11.55 -5.99 24.10
N ASN A 110 12.83 -5.77 23.81
CA ASN A 110 13.53 -4.61 24.33
C ASN A 110 13.03 -3.33 23.68
N PRO A 111 12.64 -2.34 24.47
CA PRO A 111 12.14 -1.09 23.92
C PRO A 111 13.23 -0.24 23.26
N ALA A 112 12.84 0.79 22.54
CA ALA A 112 13.77 1.75 21.97
C ALA A 112 14.81 2.22 23.03
N PRO A 113 16.11 2.30 22.69
CA PRO A 113 16.68 2.40 21.33
C PRO A 113 17.08 1.07 20.68
N ALA A 114 16.54 -0.07 21.10
CA ALA A 114 16.77 -1.35 20.43
C ALA A 114 16.36 -1.31 18.95
N PHE A 115 16.93 -2.17 18.15
CA PHE A 115 16.58 -2.29 16.75
C PHE A 115 15.20 -2.93 16.59
N GLN A 116 14.32 -2.30 15.85
CA GLN A 116 12.95 -2.76 15.58
C GLN A 116 12.24 -3.34 16.83
N PRO A 117 12.07 -2.54 17.89
CA PRO A 117 11.49 -3.01 19.13
C PRO A 117 10.03 -3.44 18.91
N ASP A 118 9.67 -4.59 19.47
CA ASP A 118 8.29 -5.02 19.49
C ASP A 118 7.40 -4.04 20.28
N SER A 119 6.36 -3.59 19.64
CA SER A 119 5.37 -2.69 20.24
C SER A 119 4.21 -3.44 20.89
N CYS A 120 4.08 -4.74 20.63
CA CYS A 120 2.99 -5.61 21.08
C CYS A 120 3.50 -6.88 21.80
N VAL A 121 4.53 -6.78 22.57
CA VAL A 121 5.38 -7.79 23.28
C VAL A 121 4.71 -9.09 23.70
N THR A 122 3.41 -9.17 23.84
CA THR A 122 2.65 -10.36 24.28
C THR A 122 1.59 -10.79 23.30
N THR A 123 1.55 -10.18 22.12
CA THR A 123 0.52 -10.44 21.13
C THR A 123 1.15 -10.53 19.76
N PHE A 124 1.38 -11.75 19.30
CA PHE A 124 1.98 -12.05 18.00
C PHE A 124 1.44 -11.17 16.88
N GLY A 125 2.32 -10.54 16.12
CA GLY A 125 1.98 -9.71 14.98
C GLY A 125 3.11 -9.57 13.97
N LEU A 126 2.80 -9.09 12.78
CA LEU A 126 3.76 -9.00 11.68
C LEU A 126 3.82 -7.60 11.06
N SER A 127 3.21 -6.62 11.70
CA SER A 127 3.28 -5.23 11.24
C SER A 127 4.70 -4.66 11.30
N PHE A 128 5.03 -3.77 10.37
CA PHE A 128 6.40 -3.23 10.25
C PHE A 128 6.47 -1.79 9.70
N HIS A 129 5.31 -1.15 9.42
CA HIS A 129 5.27 0.22 8.91
C HIS A 129 5.08 1.26 10.01
N ASP A 130 4.12 1.08 10.89
CA ASP A 130 3.80 1.99 11.99
C ASP A 130 4.35 1.51 13.33
N ARG A 131 4.11 0.27 13.67
CA ARG A 131 4.61 -0.45 14.86
C ARG A 131 5.18 -1.79 14.42
N PHE A 132 6.25 -2.21 15.05
CA PHE A 132 6.80 -3.56 14.82
C PHE A 132 6.10 -4.57 15.73
N GLY A 133 5.85 -5.78 15.22
CA GLY A 133 5.38 -6.90 16.03
C GLY A 133 3.92 -6.80 16.48
N CYS A 134 3.10 -5.96 15.89
CA CYS A 134 1.69 -5.86 16.24
C CYS A 134 0.79 -6.63 15.25
N PRO A 135 -0.42 -7.04 15.67
CA PRO A 135 -1.37 -7.68 14.79
C PRO A 135 -1.61 -6.87 13.51
N ASP A 136 -1.58 -7.57 12.39
CA ASP A 136 -1.81 -7.08 11.04
C ASP A 136 -2.63 -8.13 10.32
N SER A 137 -3.91 -7.85 10.08
CA SER A 137 -4.87 -8.87 9.64
C SER A 137 -4.79 -9.20 8.17
N ASP A 138 -4.53 -8.21 7.33
CA ASP A 138 -4.49 -8.36 5.86
C ASP A 138 -3.06 -8.42 5.31
N SER A 139 -2.07 -8.19 6.18
CA SER A 139 -0.64 -8.30 5.86
C SER A 139 -0.14 -7.20 4.92
N ASP A 140 -0.65 -5.99 5.06
CA ASP A 140 -0.15 -4.81 4.34
C ASP A 140 1.04 -4.13 5.05
N GLY A 141 1.32 -4.55 6.28
CA GLY A 141 2.42 -4.06 7.11
C GLY A 141 2.02 -2.98 8.12
N TRP A 142 0.78 -2.50 8.09
CA TRP A 142 0.25 -1.59 9.09
C TRP A 142 -0.46 -2.35 10.20
N SER A 143 -0.34 -1.85 11.43
CA SER A 143 -0.93 -2.56 12.56
C SER A 143 -2.41 -2.28 12.71
N ASN A 144 -3.18 -3.31 13.07
CA ASN A 144 -4.57 -3.13 13.45
C ASN A 144 -4.73 -2.13 14.59
N PRO A 145 -5.79 -1.33 14.63
CA PRO A 145 -6.06 -0.46 15.76
C PRO A 145 -6.34 -1.26 17.05
N ASP A 146 -5.91 -0.72 18.18
CA ASP A 146 -6.14 -1.31 19.49
C ASP A 146 -6.59 -0.24 20.53
N GLY A 147 -6.62 -0.58 21.81
CA GLY A 147 -7.04 0.33 22.88
C GLY A 147 -6.06 1.47 23.17
N VAL A 148 -4.85 1.45 22.61
CA VAL A 148 -3.77 2.41 22.85
C VAL A 148 -3.36 3.12 21.59
N TRP A 149 -3.45 2.44 20.46
CA TRP A 149 -3.06 2.91 19.13
C TRP A 149 -4.26 2.78 18.18
N ASN A 150 -4.75 3.89 17.70
CA ASN A 150 -5.95 3.94 16.86
C ASN A 150 -5.65 4.60 15.50
N VAL A 151 -6.64 4.62 14.61
CA VAL A 151 -6.49 5.19 13.26
C VAL A 151 -5.96 6.62 13.27
N ALA A 152 -6.40 7.45 14.24
CA ALA A 152 -5.90 8.83 14.36
C ALA A 152 -4.44 8.90 14.82
N ASP A 153 -3.92 7.86 15.44
CA ASP A 153 -2.50 7.72 15.81
C ASP A 153 -1.66 7.13 14.64
N GLY A 154 -2.29 6.56 13.63
CA GLY A 154 -1.66 5.99 12.46
C GLY A 154 -1.80 4.47 12.31
N ALA A 155 -2.71 3.85 13.07
CA ALA A 155 -3.09 2.45 12.84
C ALA A 155 -3.85 2.28 11.53
N ASP A 156 -3.86 1.06 11.02
CA ASP A 156 -4.60 0.70 9.84
C ASP A 156 -6.11 1.02 9.95
N ALA A 157 -6.60 1.79 8.99
CA ALA A 157 -8.01 2.15 8.91
C ALA A 157 -8.87 1.06 8.24
N PHE A 158 -8.23 0.13 7.52
CA PHE A 158 -8.89 -0.89 6.68
C PHE A 158 -8.33 -2.29 6.92
N VAL A 159 -8.43 -2.78 8.12
CA VAL A 159 -7.81 -4.01 8.66
C VAL A 159 -8.03 -5.32 7.86
N ASP A 160 -8.86 -5.31 6.86
CA ASP A 160 -9.19 -6.43 6.00
C ASP A 160 -8.93 -6.12 4.51
N ASP A 161 -8.30 -4.97 4.17
CA ASP A 161 -8.01 -4.56 2.79
C ASP A 161 -6.53 -4.21 2.60
N VAL A 162 -5.73 -5.19 2.22
CA VAL A 162 -4.28 -5.11 1.95
C VAL A 162 -3.85 -3.97 1.00
N THR A 163 -4.77 -3.29 0.37
CA THR A 163 -4.52 -2.18 -0.56
C THR A 163 -4.75 -0.81 0.05
N GLN A 164 -5.34 -0.75 1.23
CA GLN A 164 -5.73 0.48 1.92
C GLN A 164 -5.30 0.41 3.39
N TRP A 165 -4.75 1.49 3.93
CA TRP A 165 -4.37 1.59 5.35
C TRP A 165 -4.71 2.94 5.96
N ARG A 166 -5.12 3.90 5.16
CA ARG A 166 -5.39 5.26 5.60
C ARG A 166 -6.67 5.80 4.99
N ASP A 167 -7.42 6.56 5.79
CA ASP A 167 -8.63 7.29 5.45
C ASP A 167 -8.47 8.71 6.04
N THR A 168 -8.14 9.67 5.18
CA THR A 168 -7.74 11.00 5.64
C THR A 168 -8.93 11.85 6.07
N ASP A 169 -10.06 11.76 5.42
CA ASP A 169 -11.25 12.55 5.71
C ASP A 169 -12.36 11.80 6.47
N GLY A 170 -12.21 10.47 6.60
CA GLY A 170 -13.06 9.65 7.43
C GLY A 170 -14.37 9.25 6.77
N ASP A 171 -14.42 9.16 5.46
CA ASP A 171 -15.62 8.80 4.71
C ASP A 171 -15.81 7.29 4.51
N GLY A 172 -14.75 6.51 4.80
CA GLY A 172 -14.73 5.05 4.70
C GLY A 172 -14.16 4.54 3.38
N PHE A 173 -13.60 5.41 2.56
CA PHE A 173 -12.79 5.05 1.39
C PHE A 173 -11.31 5.37 1.66
N GLY A 174 -10.42 4.53 1.15
CA GLY A 174 -9.00 4.65 1.49
C GLY A 174 -8.23 5.59 0.58
N ASP A 175 -7.20 6.23 1.13
CA ASP A 175 -6.36 7.21 0.44
C ASP A 175 -5.67 6.66 -0.82
N ASN A 176 -5.58 5.34 -1.00
CA ASN A 176 -4.94 4.73 -2.15
C ASN A 176 -5.92 4.63 -3.33
N TYR A 177 -6.06 5.70 -4.05
CA TYR A 177 -6.81 5.75 -5.29
C TYR A 177 -5.92 5.43 -6.48
N TYR A 178 -6.31 4.44 -7.27
CA TYR A 178 -5.59 4.05 -8.48
C TYR A 178 -6.42 4.36 -9.74
N PHE A 179 -6.11 5.46 -10.40
CA PHE A 179 -6.66 5.77 -11.71
C PHE A 179 -5.90 5.01 -12.80
N ILE A 180 -6.53 4.03 -13.43
CA ILE A 180 -5.92 3.30 -14.57
C ILE A 180 -6.01 4.16 -15.82
N THR A 181 -4.98 4.96 -16.08
CA THR A 181 -4.88 5.74 -17.31
C THR A 181 -4.81 4.80 -18.52
N GLY A 182 -5.80 4.88 -19.41
CA GLY A 182 -5.86 4.13 -20.67
C GLY A 182 -6.80 2.93 -20.68
N ALA A 183 -7.46 2.61 -19.58
CA ALA A 183 -8.63 1.75 -19.60
C ALA A 183 -9.81 2.49 -20.24
N GLN A 184 -10.69 1.78 -20.93
CA GLN A 184 -11.99 2.34 -21.33
C GLN A 184 -12.73 2.75 -20.04
N PRO A 185 -13.56 3.80 -20.05
CA PRO A 185 -14.25 4.31 -18.86
C PRO A 185 -15.03 3.26 -18.06
N LEU A 186 -15.19 2.08 -18.57
CA LEU A 186 -15.99 0.96 -18.06
C LEU A 186 -15.21 -0.15 -17.37
N GLU A 187 -13.86 -0.11 -17.34
CA GLU A 187 -13.03 -1.07 -16.61
C GLU A 187 -12.53 -0.53 -15.27
N LEU A 188 -13.15 0.50 -14.82
CA LEU A 188 -12.72 1.33 -13.72
C LEU A 188 -13.11 0.73 -12.40
N HIS A 189 -13.09 -0.17 -11.83
CA HIS A 189 -13.54 -0.42 -10.44
C HIS A 189 -13.28 -1.84 -9.93
N LEU A 190 -12.04 -2.27 -10.02
CA LEU A 190 -11.68 -3.45 -9.24
C LEU A 190 -11.17 -3.11 -7.84
N ASN A 191 -11.02 -1.83 -7.51
CA ASN A 191 -10.74 -1.39 -6.15
C ASN A 191 -11.78 -0.34 -5.73
N GLN A 192 -12.92 -0.81 -5.26
CA GLN A 192 -14.05 0.04 -4.83
C GLN A 192 -13.80 0.76 -3.49
N SER A 193 -12.60 0.59 -2.93
CA SER A 193 -12.22 1.14 -1.64
C SER A 193 -11.31 2.37 -1.71
N GLY A 194 -10.89 2.78 -2.91
CA GLY A 194 -10.01 3.94 -3.09
C GLY A 194 -10.79 5.25 -3.21
N ASP A 195 -10.26 6.31 -2.58
CA ASP A 195 -10.82 7.65 -2.58
C ASP A 195 -10.12 8.56 -3.59
N ALA A 196 -10.90 9.14 -4.50
CA ALA A 196 -10.44 10.12 -5.48
C ALA A 196 -10.30 11.54 -4.89
N PHE A 197 -10.87 11.80 -3.72
CA PHE A 197 -10.99 13.13 -3.10
C PHE A 197 -10.57 13.13 -1.63
N LEU A 198 -9.34 12.81 -1.35
CA LEU A 198 -8.72 12.53 -0.04
C LEU A 198 -9.05 13.49 1.12
N ASP A 199 -9.52 14.69 0.85
CA ASP A 199 -9.82 15.73 1.84
C ASP A 199 -11.31 16.13 1.82
N ASP A 200 -12.18 15.36 1.12
CA ASP A 200 -13.60 15.70 0.97
C ASP A 200 -14.52 14.50 1.24
N ALA A 201 -14.83 14.27 2.49
CA ALA A 201 -15.72 13.21 2.95
C ALA A 201 -17.15 13.20 2.33
N THR A 202 -17.40 13.97 1.31
CA THR A 202 -18.65 13.95 0.55
C THR A 202 -18.48 13.40 -0.86
N GLN A 203 -17.24 13.15 -1.26
CA GLN A 203 -16.86 12.62 -2.57
C GLN A 203 -15.79 11.56 -2.40
N TRP A 204 -15.89 10.46 -3.11
CA TRP A 204 -14.87 9.38 -3.11
C TRP A 204 -14.65 8.79 -4.49
N ASN A 205 -15.48 9.13 -5.47
CA ASN A 205 -15.36 8.60 -6.81
C ASN A 205 -15.49 9.69 -7.85
N ASP A 206 -14.68 9.59 -8.91
CA ASP A 206 -14.68 10.45 -10.09
C ASP A 206 -14.66 9.53 -11.31
N SER A 207 -15.85 9.22 -11.84
CA SER A 207 -15.99 8.16 -12.85
C SER A 207 -15.40 8.51 -14.21
N ASP A 208 -15.34 9.78 -14.59
CA ASP A 208 -14.82 10.21 -15.89
C ASP A 208 -13.47 10.95 -15.83
N GLY A 209 -13.02 11.28 -14.62
CA GLY A 209 -11.71 11.85 -14.37
C GLY A 209 -11.60 13.33 -14.70
N ASP A 210 -12.64 14.09 -14.46
CA ASP A 210 -12.68 15.53 -14.72
C ASP A 210 -12.35 16.39 -13.48
N GLY A 211 -12.33 15.77 -12.29
CA GLY A 211 -12.03 16.40 -11.01
C GLY A 211 -13.25 16.85 -10.23
N TYR A 212 -14.46 16.50 -10.68
CA TYR A 212 -15.70 16.66 -9.94
C TYR A 212 -16.21 15.30 -9.49
N GLY A 213 -16.80 15.24 -8.29
CA GLY A 213 -17.17 13.97 -7.70
C GLY A 213 -18.55 13.48 -8.13
N ASP A 214 -18.66 12.15 -8.21
CA ASP A 214 -19.90 11.50 -8.64
C ASP A 214 -21.10 11.78 -7.74
N ASN A 215 -20.88 12.09 -6.45
CA ASN A 215 -21.97 12.38 -5.53
C ASN A 215 -22.57 13.76 -5.81
N TYR A 216 -23.88 13.86 -5.76
CA TYR A 216 -24.59 15.05 -6.20
C TYR A 216 -25.49 15.65 -5.12
N ASN A 217 -25.62 16.98 -5.13
CA ASN A 217 -26.42 17.74 -4.16
C ASN A 217 -27.75 18.25 -4.72
N ASN A 218 -27.98 18.10 -6.01
CA ASN A 218 -29.24 18.45 -6.66
C ASN A 218 -30.06 17.19 -6.94
N ALA A 219 -31.21 17.03 -6.26
CA ALA A 219 -32.04 15.85 -6.41
C ALA A 219 -32.63 15.66 -7.83
N SER A 220 -32.65 16.68 -8.66
CA SER A 220 -33.09 16.57 -10.07
C SER A 220 -32.06 15.78 -10.92
N TRP A 221 -30.81 15.69 -10.50
CA TRP A 221 -29.77 14.97 -11.19
C TRP A 221 -29.80 13.44 -11.01
N ALA A 222 -30.70 12.93 -10.17
CA ALA A 222 -30.76 11.51 -9.80
C ALA A 222 -30.93 10.52 -10.97
N ASN A 223 -31.50 10.96 -12.10
CA ASN A 223 -31.78 10.09 -13.25
C ASN A 223 -31.08 10.56 -14.53
N MET A 224 -30.19 11.55 -14.43
CA MET A 224 -29.55 12.15 -15.57
C MET A 224 -28.20 11.46 -15.83
N PHE A 225 -28.04 10.81 -16.97
CA PHE A 225 -26.76 10.29 -17.49
C PHE A 225 -25.83 9.58 -16.49
N ARG A 226 -26.35 9.27 -15.29
CA ARG A 226 -25.61 8.60 -14.20
C ARG A 226 -25.72 7.09 -14.27
N CYS A 227 -26.61 6.59 -15.09
CA CYS A 227 -26.90 5.17 -15.12
C CYS A 227 -26.68 4.60 -16.51
N THR A 228 -25.93 3.51 -16.59
CA THR A 228 -25.84 2.69 -17.80
C THR A 228 -26.33 1.28 -17.53
N GLU A 229 -26.69 0.52 -18.58
CA GLU A 229 -27.08 -0.88 -18.43
C GLU A 229 -25.89 -1.75 -17.94
N GLU A 230 -24.67 -1.29 -18.14
CA GLU A 230 -23.45 -2.04 -17.89
C GLU A 230 -22.91 -1.85 -16.47
N ILE A 231 -22.85 -0.60 -15.97
CA ILE A 231 -22.29 -0.27 -14.65
C ILE A 231 -23.34 0.09 -13.60
N GLY A 232 -24.58 0.24 -13.98
CA GLY A 232 -25.62 0.76 -13.09
C GLY A 232 -25.58 2.27 -12.96
N CYS A 233 -25.94 2.80 -11.79
CA CYS A 233 -25.91 4.24 -11.51
C CYS A 233 -24.70 4.60 -10.66
N VAL A 234 -24.01 5.68 -10.99
CA VAL A 234 -22.85 6.20 -10.26
C VAL A 234 -23.27 7.38 -9.36
N GLY A 235 -22.57 7.51 -8.24
CA GLY A 235 -22.80 8.53 -7.24
C GLY A 235 -24.12 8.38 -6.46
N ILE A 236 -24.19 9.06 -5.34
CA ILE A 236 -25.38 9.12 -4.50
C ILE A 236 -25.79 10.56 -4.21
N TYR A 237 -27.07 10.75 -3.85
CA TYR A 237 -27.53 12.05 -3.41
C TYR A 237 -27.01 12.37 -2.01
N MET A 238 -26.25 13.45 -1.91
CA MET A 238 -25.76 14.03 -0.66
C MET A 238 -26.01 15.54 -0.67
N ALA A 239 -26.90 16.04 0.16
CA ALA A 239 -27.28 17.46 0.18
C ALA A 239 -26.12 18.42 0.43
N ASN A 240 -25.04 17.93 0.97
CA ASN A 240 -23.80 18.67 1.29
C ASN A 240 -22.63 18.28 0.37
N ALA A 241 -22.84 17.52 -0.70
CA ALA A 241 -21.76 17.18 -1.63
C ALA A 241 -21.07 18.44 -2.13
N VAL A 242 -19.76 18.45 -2.05
CA VAL A 242 -18.88 19.52 -2.52
C VAL A 242 -18.40 19.17 -3.94
N ALA A 243 -18.24 20.17 -4.78
CA ALA A 243 -17.88 19.99 -6.18
C ALA A 243 -18.58 18.80 -6.89
N PRO A 244 -19.92 18.74 -6.81
CA PRO A 244 -20.66 17.62 -7.36
C PRO A 244 -20.68 17.67 -8.89
N ASP A 245 -20.70 16.49 -9.50
CA ASP A 245 -20.81 16.33 -10.93
C ASP A 245 -22.27 16.06 -11.36
N ALA A 246 -22.77 16.88 -12.27
CA ALA A 246 -24.07 16.67 -12.91
C ALA A 246 -24.00 15.57 -13.99
N PHE A 247 -22.83 15.36 -14.60
CA PHE A 247 -22.61 14.46 -15.75
C PHE A 247 -21.46 13.46 -15.50
N PRO A 248 -21.50 12.63 -14.49
CA PRO A 248 -20.37 11.83 -14.01
C PRO A 248 -19.82 10.78 -14.99
N LEU A 249 -20.26 10.79 -16.22
CA LEU A 249 -19.81 9.94 -17.31
C LEU A 249 -19.39 10.76 -18.54
N ASP A 250 -19.37 12.10 -18.44
CA ASP A 250 -18.90 13.02 -19.50
C ASP A 250 -17.85 14.00 -18.98
N ARG A 251 -16.61 13.63 -19.04
CA ARG A 251 -15.46 14.41 -18.59
C ARG A 251 -15.33 15.85 -19.09
N TYR A 252 -16.21 16.28 -19.94
CA TYR A 252 -16.24 17.65 -20.48
C TYR A 252 -17.37 18.48 -19.89
N GLN A 253 -18.25 17.89 -19.09
CA GLN A 253 -19.39 18.57 -18.48
C GLN A 253 -19.53 18.13 -17.02
N TRP A 254 -19.72 19.09 -16.10
CA TRP A 254 -19.85 18.82 -14.66
C TRP A 254 -20.96 19.63 -13.98
N SER A 255 -21.54 20.60 -14.68
CA SER A 255 -22.61 21.42 -14.13
C SER A 255 -23.78 21.57 -15.08
N ASP A 256 -24.97 21.71 -14.51
CA ASP A 256 -26.22 21.96 -15.18
C ASP A 256 -27.07 22.88 -14.25
N SER A 257 -27.02 24.18 -14.53
CA SER A 257 -27.55 25.20 -13.61
C SER A 257 -29.06 25.33 -13.65
N ASP A 258 -29.69 25.08 -14.79
CA ASP A 258 -31.12 25.20 -14.96
C ASP A 258 -31.89 23.89 -15.04
N GLY A 259 -31.15 22.77 -15.17
CA GLY A 259 -31.74 21.44 -15.11
C GLY A 259 -32.37 20.97 -16.42
N ASP A 260 -31.87 21.44 -17.54
CA ASP A 260 -32.37 21.07 -18.86
C ASP A 260 -31.60 19.94 -19.54
N TRP A 261 -30.48 19.48 -18.88
CA TRP A 261 -29.70 18.32 -19.26
C TRP A 261 -28.66 18.60 -20.37
N VAL A 262 -28.37 19.87 -20.57
CA VAL A 262 -27.27 20.34 -21.38
C VAL A 262 -26.22 20.95 -20.45
N GLY A 263 -24.97 20.60 -20.62
CA GLY A 263 -23.92 21.01 -19.69
C GLY A 263 -23.44 22.44 -19.90
N ASP A 264 -23.20 23.12 -18.79
CA ASP A 264 -22.85 24.55 -18.75
C ASP A 264 -21.43 24.85 -19.27
N ASN A 265 -20.55 23.86 -19.39
CA ASN A 265 -19.16 24.09 -19.79
C ASN A 265 -19.07 24.54 -21.26
N PRO A 266 -18.73 25.81 -21.53
CA PRO A 266 -18.70 26.33 -22.88
C PRO A 266 -17.60 25.74 -23.77
N ASP A 267 -16.60 25.09 -23.16
CA ASP A 267 -15.48 24.43 -23.83
C ASP A 267 -15.76 22.95 -24.10
N GLY A 268 -16.86 22.43 -23.57
CA GLY A 268 -17.33 21.06 -23.81
C GLY A 268 -18.00 20.87 -25.18
N PRO A 269 -18.17 19.63 -25.62
CA PRO A 269 -18.97 19.34 -26.81
C PRO A 269 -20.45 19.67 -26.56
N MET A 270 -21.07 20.38 -27.50
CA MET A 270 -22.49 20.79 -27.41
C MET A 270 -22.84 21.53 -26.10
N PRO A 271 -22.14 22.65 -25.80
CA PRO A 271 -22.40 23.39 -24.58
C PRO A 271 -23.78 24.03 -24.56
N ASP A 272 -24.31 24.23 -23.35
CA ASP A 272 -25.55 24.98 -23.18
C ASP A 272 -25.39 26.43 -23.64
N GLY A 273 -26.24 26.84 -24.57
CA GLY A 273 -26.31 28.21 -25.07
C GLY A 273 -27.02 29.16 -24.12
N CYS A 274 -27.77 28.62 -23.15
CA CYS A 274 -28.62 29.39 -22.22
C CYS A 274 -28.48 28.87 -20.77
N PRO A 275 -27.30 28.81 -20.15
CA PRO A 275 -27.03 28.05 -18.91
C PRO A 275 -27.79 28.44 -17.66
N ASN A 276 -28.71 29.38 -17.72
CA ASN A 276 -29.55 29.81 -16.61
C ASN A 276 -31.04 29.88 -17.01
N GLN A 277 -31.38 29.31 -18.14
CA GLN A 277 -32.74 29.36 -18.66
C GLN A 277 -33.06 28.03 -19.35
N TRP A 278 -33.79 27.18 -18.66
CA TRP A 278 -34.23 25.88 -19.14
C TRP A 278 -34.72 25.92 -20.58
N GLY A 279 -34.27 25.02 -21.43
CA GLY A 279 -34.69 24.90 -22.79
C GLY A 279 -34.48 23.51 -23.38
N ASP A 280 -35.04 23.28 -24.56
CA ASP A 280 -34.98 21.98 -25.23
C ASP A 280 -34.59 22.10 -26.73
N SER A 281 -34.08 23.26 -27.13
CA SER A 281 -33.52 23.45 -28.48
C SER A 281 -32.28 22.58 -28.75
N THR A 282 -32.18 22.07 -29.98
CA THR A 282 -31.15 21.09 -30.36
C THR A 282 -30.47 21.41 -31.70
N MET A 283 -30.89 22.48 -32.39
CA MET A 283 -30.42 22.73 -33.77
C MET A 283 -29.45 23.90 -33.87
N ASP A 284 -29.60 24.95 -33.09
CA ASP A 284 -28.76 26.16 -33.15
C ASP A 284 -28.05 26.45 -31.83
N ARG A 285 -28.74 26.76 -30.76
CA ARG A 285 -28.24 26.96 -29.42
C ARG A 285 -28.79 25.85 -28.50
N MET A 286 -27.97 24.91 -28.20
CA MET A 286 -28.39 23.79 -27.33
C MET A 286 -28.90 24.32 -26.00
N GLY A 287 -29.96 23.70 -25.45
CA GLY A 287 -30.45 24.04 -24.12
C GLY A 287 -31.16 25.39 -24.03
N CYS A 288 -31.42 26.09 -25.13
CA CYS A 288 -32.18 27.32 -25.10
C CYS A 288 -33.70 27.06 -25.26
N PRO A 289 -34.58 27.97 -24.77
CA PRO A 289 -36.00 27.82 -24.94
C PRO A 289 -36.42 27.65 -26.40
N ASP A 290 -37.24 26.61 -26.65
CA ASP A 290 -37.90 26.33 -27.92
C ASP A 290 -39.42 26.19 -27.67
N SER A 291 -40.19 27.21 -28.03
CA SER A 291 -41.60 27.27 -27.66
C SER A 291 -42.53 26.47 -28.57
N ASP A 292 -42.13 26.17 -29.78
CA ASP A 292 -42.90 25.43 -30.75
C ASP A 292 -42.42 24.01 -31.00
N GLY A 293 -41.24 23.63 -30.44
CA GLY A 293 -40.70 22.27 -30.45
C GLY A 293 -40.12 21.89 -31.81
N ASP A 294 -39.67 22.85 -32.63
CA ASP A 294 -39.07 22.56 -33.91
C ASP A 294 -37.54 22.29 -33.84
N GLY A 295 -36.94 22.42 -32.65
CA GLY A 295 -35.57 22.23 -32.34
C GLY A 295 -34.70 23.50 -32.46
N TRP A 296 -35.26 24.60 -32.92
CA TRP A 296 -34.55 25.88 -32.97
C TRP A 296 -34.90 26.73 -31.75
N SER A 297 -33.92 27.42 -31.24
CA SER A 297 -34.13 28.27 -30.08
C SER A 297 -34.99 29.49 -30.40
N ASN A 298 -35.82 29.93 -29.44
CA ASN A 298 -36.53 31.17 -29.56
C ASN A 298 -35.58 32.34 -29.79
N PRO A 299 -35.96 33.34 -30.64
CA PRO A 299 -35.11 34.49 -30.86
C PRO A 299 -34.96 35.36 -29.60
N ASP A 300 -33.77 35.82 -29.32
CA ASP A 300 -33.55 36.84 -28.30
C ASP A 300 -34.29 38.12 -28.66
N THR A 301 -34.67 38.89 -27.64
CA THR A 301 -35.48 40.11 -27.81
C THR A 301 -34.88 41.13 -28.80
N ASN A 302 -33.63 40.92 -29.23
CA ASN A 302 -32.87 41.80 -30.14
C ASN A 302 -32.48 41.14 -31.47
N GLU A 303 -32.87 39.87 -31.70
CA GLU A 303 -32.56 39.15 -32.93
C GLU A 303 -33.84 38.96 -33.78
N ALA A 304 -33.68 38.85 -35.08
CA ALA A 304 -34.77 38.51 -35.98
C ALA A 304 -35.12 37.01 -35.75
N ALA A 305 -36.40 36.73 -35.62
CA ALA A 305 -36.89 35.33 -35.47
C ALA A 305 -36.30 34.45 -36.58
N HIS A 306 -35.86 33.24 -36.22
CA HIS A 306 -35.45 32.23 -37.20
C HIS A 306 -36.68 31.92 -38.11
N PRO A 307 -36.47 31.65 -39.41
CA PRO A 307 -37.59 31.41 -40.33
C PRO A 307 -38.52 30.24 -39.99
N SER A 308 -38.09 29.37 -39.09
CA SER A 308 -38.86 28.22 -38.62
C SER A 308 -39.33 28.31 -37.16
N GLY A 309 -39.05 29.42 -36.47
CA GLY A 309 -39.46 29.70 -35.10
C GLY A 309 -40.63 30.70 -35.05
#